data_51643923511dfbdcbf8efbb541fb803e
#
_entry.id   51643923511dfbdcbf8efbb541fb803e
#
_cell.length_a   1.000
_cell.length_b   1.000
_cell.length_c   1.000
_cell.angle_alpha   90.00
_cell.angle_beta   90.00
_cell.angle_gamma   90.00
#
_symmetry.space_group_name_H-M   'P 1'
#
loop_
_entity.id
_entity.type
_entity.pdbx_description
1 polymer ?
#
loop_
_entity_poly.entity_id
_entity_poly.type
_entity_poly.pdbx_seq_one_letter_code
_entity_poly.pdbx_strand_id
1 'polypeptide(L)'
;MQRRTLLIAATALLGVDRRAVAASRYEGPLFDAHLHYNDEAASGPHPLADVLGRMQRSGVRAVIANSRPNDGTKALASATPATRAAGVSVVPFVRLYRNRADYSGWFADESIHQMVLAELAAGTAAGPYRGLGEFHLYDSANADGPIAVKLMRLARERGLAVLAHVDDVAIDRLMAHAPGTKLIWAHTGIGGAPVARVRELLQRHPTLLGELSYRPGLIEGGRLAPAWRALCTALPERFMIGSDTWINARWQQYEALMDEARGWLGDLPPAIGRRIGWDNGAALFGLPEQAQK
;
A
#
# COMPACT_ATOMS: atom_id res chain seq x y z
N MET A 1 23.32 -42.75 -70.50
CA MET A 1 22.69 -41.43 -70.23
C MET A 1 21.80 -41.56 -68.97
N GLN A 2 22.29 -41.17 -67.81
CA GLN A 2 21.53 -41.20 -66.56
C GLN A 2 21.01 -39.78 -66.28
N ARG A 3 19.67 -39.62 -66.20
CA ARG A 3 19.05 -38.36 -65.79
C ARG A 3 18.95 -38.33 -64.25
N ARG A 4 19.67 -37.34 -63.65
CA ARG A 4 19.54 -37.02 -62.21
C ARG A 4 18.36 -36.09 -62.03
N THR A 5 17.35 -36.51 -61.25
CA THR A 5 16.24 -35.70 -60.82
C THR A 5 16.66 -34.98 -59.54
N LEU A 6 16.67 -33.62 -59.56
CA LEU A 6 16.85 -32.80 -58.37
C LEU A 6 15.49 -32.67 -57.66
N LEU A 7 15.43 -33.13 -56.41
CA LEU A 7 14.32 -32.79 -55.47
C LEU A 7 14.66 -31.47 -54.79
N ILE A 8 13.86 -30.44 -55.03
CA ILE A 8 13.91 -29.19 -54.29
C ILE A 8 12.95 -29.33 -53.09
N ALA A 9 13.53 -29.39 -51.86
CA ALA A 9 12.75 -29.37 -50.64
C ALA A 9 12.38 -27.88 -50.32
N ALA A 10 11.12 -27.55 -50.40
CA ALA A 10 10.59 -26.26 -49.98
C ALA A 10 10.41 -26.26 -48.42
N THR A 11 11.26 -25.55 -47.72
CA THR A 11 11.13 -25.32 -46.25
C THR A 11 10.11 -24.22 -46.04
N ALA A 12 8.90 -24.58 -45.61
CA ALA A 12 7.90 -23.63 -45.18
C ALA A 12 8.32 -23.05 -43.82
N LEU A 13 8.77 -21.79 -43.79
CA LEU A 13 8.93 -21.01 -42.60
C LEU A 13 7.53 -20.66 -42.05
N LEU A 14 7.07 -21.37 -41.04
CA LEU A 14 5.94 -20.94 -40.20
C LEU A 14 6.35 -19.68 -39.46
N GLY A 15 5.99 -18.53 -39.94
CA GLY A 15 6.09 -17.25 -39.28
C GLY A 15 5.20 -17.28 -38.03
N VAL A 16 5.83 -17.41 -36.87
CA VAL A 16 5.13 -17.18 -35.59
C VAL A 16 4.81 -15.69 -35.52
N ASP A 17 3.57 -15.37 -35.80
CA ASP A 17 3.02 -14.02 -35.66
C ASP A 17 3.09 -13.61 -34.18
N ARG A 18 4.21 -12.99 -33.77
CA ARG A 18 4.36 -12.35 -32.47
C ARG A 18 3.52 -11.06 -32.49
N ARG A 19 2.22 -11.19 -32.45
CA ARG A 19 1.38 -10.06 -32.07
C ARG A 19 1.82 -9.66 -30.68
N ALA A 20 2.46 -8.49 -30.57
CA ALA A 20 2.67 -7.83 -29.29
C ALA A 20 1.28 -7.63 -28.66
N VAL A 21 0.93 -8.49 -27.70
CA VAL A 21 -0.27 -8.30 -26.90
C VAL A 21 -0.05 -6.96 -26.21
N ALA A 22 -0.83 -5.94 -26.58
CA ALA A 22 -0.81 -4.66 -25.88
C ALA A 22 -0.93 -4.95 -24.40
N ALA A 23 -0.04 -4.36 -23.59
CA ALA A 23 -0.07 -4.56 -22.15
C ALA A 23 -1.47 -4.19 -21.66
N SER A 24 -2.19 -5.14 -21.08
CA SER A 24 -3.50 -4.86 -20.50
C SER A 24 -3.29 -3.94 -19.30
N ARG A 25 -4.16 -2.95 -19.17
CA ARG A 25 -4.16 -2.02 -18.05
C ARG A 25 -5.27 -2.40 -17.07
N TYR A 26 -5.05 -2.27 -15.79
CA TYR A 26 -6.10 -2.48 -14.78
C TYR A 26 -7.04 -1.27 -14.76
N GLU A 27 -8.32 -1.48 -15.02
CA GLU A 27 -9.35 -0.42 -15.10
C GLU A 27 -10.29 -0.41 -13.87
N GLY A 28 -10.12 -1.34 -12.94
CA GLY A 28 -10.97 -1.44 -11.73
C GLY A 28 -10.72 -0.32 -10.71
N PRO A 29 -11.49 -0.33 -9.59
CA PRO A 29 -11.31 0.59 -8.48
C PRO A 29 -9.93 0.39 -7.83
N LEU A 30 -9.37 1.45 -7.22
CA LEU A 30 -8.12 1.40 -6.47
C LEU A 30 -8.37 1.65 -4.99
N PHE A 31 -7.65 0.91 -4.15
CA PHE A 31 -7.52 1.12 -2.72
C PHE A 31 -6.09 1.58 -2.43
N ASP A 32 -5.90 2.85 -2.09
CA ASP A 32 -4.60 3.41 -1.72
C ASP A 32 -4.31 3.12 -0.25
N ALA A 33 -3.48 2.12 0.01
CA ALA A 33 -3.19 1.63 1.37
C ALA A 33 -2.13 2.46 2.11
N HIS A 34 -1.61 3.54 1.50
CA HIS A 34 -0.55 4.34 2.11
C HIS A 34 -0.62 5.80 1.65
N LEU A 35 -1.39 6.62 2.36
CA LEU A 35 -1.61 8.01 1.99
C LEU A 35 -1.39 8.94 3.18
N HIS A 36 -0.63 10.02 2.95
CA HIS A 36 -0.42 11.11 3.89
C HIS A 36 -1.03 12.40 3.36
N TYR A 37 -1.82 13.07 4.18
CA TYR A 37 -2.26 14.44 3.94
C TYR A 37 -1.72 15.33 5.06
N ASN A 38 -0.38 15.53 5.02
CA ASN A 38 0.34 16.28 6.03
C ASN A 38 0.01 17.77 5.97
N ASP A 39 0.29 18.49 7.07
CA ASP A 39 0.04 19.92 7.18
C ASP A 39 0.73 20.75 6.09
N GLU A 40 1.93 20.36 5.66
CA GLU A 40 2.64 21.02 4.57
C GLU A 40 1.89 20.96 3.22
N ALA A 41 1.10 19.93 3.01
CA ALA A 41 0.23 19.82 1.83
C ALA A 41 -1.09 20.60 2.05
N ALA A 42 -1.71 20.38 3.21
CA ALA A 42 -3.04 20.91 3.54
C ALA A 42 -3.07 22.44 3.65
N SER A 43 -2.05 23.04 4.27
CA SER A 43 -1.88 24.50 4.38
C SER A 43 -1.14 25.12 3.19
N GLY A 44 -0.67 24.31 2.26
CA GLY A 44 0.14 24.70 1.11
C GLY A 44 -0.56 24.49 -0.22
N PRO A 45 0.13 23.87 -1.21
CA PRO A 45 -0.35 23.83 -2.59
C PRO A 45 -1.47 22.80 -2.84
N HIS A 46 -1.83 21.97 -1.85
CA HIS A 46 -2.77 20.86 -2.02
C HIS A 46 -3.95 20.96 -1.05
N PRO A 47 -4.87 21.95 -1.21
CA PRO A 47 -6.07 22.05 -0.39
C PRO A 47 -6.94 20.79 -0.57
N LEU A 48 -7.84 20.53 0.39
CA LEU A 48 -8.68 19.34 0.44
C LEU A 48 -9.40 19.04 -0.89
N ALA A 49 -9.92 20.04 -1.57
CA ALA A 49 -10.59 19.88 -2.86
C ALA A 49 -9.65 19.37 -3.96
N ASP A 50 -8.37 19.82 -3.99
CA ASP A 50 -7.36 19.35 -4.94
C ASP A 50 -7.06 17.87 -4.72
N VAL A 51 -6.77 17.46 -3.48
CA VAL A 51 -6.41 16.06 -3.18
C VAL A 51 -7.58 15.10 -3.43
N LEU A 52 -8.80 15.49 -3.07
CA LEU A 52 -10.00 14.71 -3.36
C LEU A 52 -10.25 14.57 -4.87
N GLY A 53 -10.04 15.66 -5.63
CA GLY A 53 -10.14 15.63 -7.09
C GLY A 53 -9.11 14.70 -7.74
N ARG A 54 -7.86 14.68 -7.25
CA ARG A 54 -6.80 13.76 -7.72
C ARG A 54 -7.17 12.30 -7.48
N MET A 55 -7.63 11.96 -6.28
CA MET A 55 -8.10 10.59 -5.96
C MET A 55 -9.23 10.17 -6.90
N GLN A 56 -10.20 11.06 -7.11
CA GLN A 56 -11.38 10.81 -7.94
C GLN A 56 -10.98 10.56 -9.41
N ARG A 57 -10.13 11.42 -9.99
CA ARG A 57 -9.63 11.26 -11.38
C ARG A 57 -8.78 10.00 -11.56
N SER A 58 -8.04 9.60 -10.53
CA SER A 58 -7.25 8.35 -10.54
C SER A 58 -8.10 7.09 -10.35
N GLY A 59 -9.40 7.22 -10.06
CA GLY A 59 -10.28 6.09 -9.79
C GLY A 59 -10.04 5.42 -8.43
N VAL A 60 -9.39 6.12 -7.50
CA VAL A 60 -9.27 5.69 -6.11
C VAL A 60 -10.63 5.80 -5.44
N ARG A 61 -11.04 4.76 -4.74
CA ARG A 61 -12.35 4.65 -4.05
C ARG A 61 -12.21 4.49 -2.55
N ALA A 62 -11.03 4.11 -2.07
CA ALA A 62 -10.74 4.07 -0.64
C ALA A 62 -9.27 4.36 -0.37
N VAL A 63 -8.97 4.92 0.80
CA VAL A 63 -7.61 5.23 1.22
C VAL A 63 -7.39 4.89 2.69
N ILE A 64 -6.21 4.39 3.06
CA ILE A 64 -5.71 4.50 4.43
C ILE A 64 -5.08 5.89 4.57
N ALA A 65 -5.68 6.74 5.39
CA ALA A 65 -5.14 8.06 5.68
C ALA A 65 -4.42 8.07 7.02
N ASN A 66 -3.14 8.50 7.00
CA ASN A 66 -2.30 8.61 8.19
C ASN A 66 -1.40 9.84 8.07
N SER A 67 -1.83 10.96 8.61
CA SER A 67 -1.23 12.28 8.39
C SER A 67 -0.54 12.81 9.64
N ARG A 68 0.51 13.59 9.45
CA ARG A 68 1.23 14.29 10.52
C ARG A 68 0.95 15.81 10.46
N PRO A 69 0.38 16.40 11.50
CA PRO A 69 -0.33 15.74 12.60
C PRO A 69 -1.62 15.03 12.11
N ASN A 70 -2.37 14.41 13.02
CA ASN A 70 -3.60 13.68 12.66
C ASN A 70 -4.73 14.56 12.07
N ASP A 71 -4.58 15.89 12.07
CA ASP A 71 -5.56 16.83 11.53
C ASP A 71 -5.84 16.62 10.03
N GLY A 72 -4.82 16.29 9.23
CA GLY A 72 -5.02 15.95 7.82
C GLY A 72 -5.85 14.69 7.63
N THR A 73 -5.65 13.67 8.48
CA THR A 73 -6.48 12.47 8.50
C THR A 73 -7.93 12.81 8.85
N LYS A 74 -8.14 13.66 9.88
CA LYS A 74 -9.47 14.14 10.29
C LYS A 74 -10.14 14.97 9.19
N ALA A 75 -9.38 15.79 8.48
CA ALA A 75 -9.89 16.59 7.36
C ALA A 75 -10.39 15.71 6.20
N LEU A 76 -9.65 14.69 5.82
CA LEU A 76 -10.09 13.70 4.83
C LEU A 76 -11.30 12.90 5.32
N ALA A 77 -11.31 12.49 6.58
CA ALA A 77 -12.38 11.76 7.23
C ALA A 77 -13.54 12.67 7.71
N SER A 78 -13.60 13.92 7.25
CA SER A 78 -14.69 14.83 7.58
C SER A 78 -15.98 14.47 6.82
N ALA A 79 -17.13 14.67 7.45
CA ALA A 79 -18.42 14.41 6.82
C ALA A 79 -18.97 15.63 6.05
N THR A 80 -18.09 16.36 5.34
CA THR A 80 -18.47 17.54 4.54
C THR A 80 -19.13 17.14 3.22
N PRO A 81 -19.87 18.04 2.56
CA PRO A 81 -20.37 17.79 1.21
C PRO A 81 -19.27 17.42 0.22
N ALA A 82 -18.09 18.05 0.31
CA ALA A 82 -16.95 17.77 -0.58
C ALA A 82 -16.41 16.34 -0.42
N THR A 83 -16.20 15.87 0.82
CA THR A 83 -15.71 14.50 1.07
C THR A 83 -16.74 13.45 0.65
N ARG A 84 -18.04 13.71 0.89
CA ARG A 84 -19.11 12.83 0.41
C ARG A 84 -19.22 12.78 -1.12
N ALA A 85 -19.12 13.93 -1.77
CA ALA A 85 -19.20 14.03 -3.24
C ALA A 85 -18.01 13.38 -3.94
N ALA A 86 -16.83 13.33 -3.31
CA ALA A 86 -15.66 12.67 -3.84
C ALA A 86 -15.83 11.15 -3.96
N GLY A 87 -16.72 10.54 -3.15
CA GLY A 87 -17.01 9.11 -3.19
C GLY A 87 -15.80 8.24 -2.80
N VAL A 88 -14.91 8.78 -1.97
CA VAL A 88 -13.72 8.08 -1.46
C VAL A 88 -13.97 7.70 -0.01
N SER A 89 -13.91 6.41 0.30
CA SER A 89 -13.97 5.90 1.67
C SER A 89 -12.64 6.12 2.37
N VAL A 90 -12.65 6.81 3.51
CA VAL A 90 -11.43 7.04 4.29
C VAL A 90 -11.37 6.04 5.44
N VAL A 91 -10.27 5.31 5.52
CA VAL A 91 -9.91 4.43 6.63
C VAL A 91 -8.88 5.19 7.48
N PRO A 92 -9.30 5.83 8.59
CA PRO A 92 -8.40 6.67 9.37
C PRO A 92 -7.47 5.83 10.24
N PHE A 93 -6.16 6.13 10.18
CA PHE A 93 -5.14 5.60 11.07
C PHE A 93 -4.58 6.72 11.95
N VAL A 94 -4.27 6.40 13.19
CA VAL A 94 -3.56 7.33 14.09
C VAL A 94 -2.09 7.34 13.72
N ARG A 95 -1.59 8.48 13.21
CA ARG A 95 -0.16 8.70 13.03
C ARG A 95 0.50 8.90 14.40
N LEU A 96 1.65 8.27 14.63
CA LEU A 96 2.35 8.33 15.91
C LEU A 96 3.15 9.63 16.13
N TYR A 97 3.06 10.60 15.21
CA TYR A 97 3.90 11.80 15.19
C TYR A 97 3.09 13.08 15.31
N ARG A 98 3.41 13.86 16.33
CA ARG A 98 2.94 15.24 16.52
C ARG A 98 3.73 16.20 15.61
N ASN A 99 5.03 15.88 15.43
CA ASN A 99 5.97 16.65 14.63
C ASN A 99 7.15 15.75 14.19
N ARG A 100 8.15 16.33 13.51
CA ARG A 100 9.30 15.56 12.99
C ARG A 100 10.23 14.99 14.06
N ALA A 101 10.26 15.55 15.27
CA ALA A 101 11.13 15.05 16.35
C ALA A 101 10.68 13.65 16.83
N ASP A 102 9.39 13.33 16.72
CA ASP A 102 8.86 12.05 17.16
C ASP A 102 9.37 10.86 16.33
N TYR A 103 9.89 11.08 15.10
CA TYR A 103 10.34 10.00 14.21
C TYR A 103 11.43 9.10 14.80
N SER A 104 12.29 9.66 15.63
CA SER A 104 13.47 8.96 16.17
C SER A 104 13.32 8.49 17.62
N GLY A 105 12.20 8.74 18.28
CA GLY A 105 12.05 8.47 19.72
C GLY A 105 10.70 7.93 20.18
N TRP A 106 9.70 7.87 19.32
CA TRP A 106 8.32 7.50 19.65
C TRP A 106 8.21 6.15 20.38
N PHE A 107 9.08 5.19 20.06
CA PHE A 107 9.07 3.82 20.59
C PHE A 107 9.43 3.74 22.09
N ALA A 108 9.92 4.83 22.69
CA ALA A 108 10.25 4.95 24.12
C ALA A 108 9.49 6.10 24.81
N ASP A 109 8.70 6.91 24.11
CA ASP A 109 8.00 8.08 24.65
C ASP A 109 6.56 7.73 25.07
N GLU A 110 6.33 7.65 26.39
CA GLU A 110 4.98 7.36 26.94
C GLU A 110 3.94 8.40 26.50
N SER A 111 4.33 9.65 26.24
CA SER A 111 3.39 10.68 25.78
C SER A 111 2.80 10.39 24.40
N ILE A 112 3.52 9.64 23.55
CA ILE A 112 3.01 9.14 22.27
C ILE A 112 1.91 8.10 22.52
N HIS A 113 2.11 7.18 23.46
CA HIS A 113 1.07 6.20 23.82
C HIS A 113 -0.19 6.90 24.33
N GLN A 114 -0.06 7.90 25.18
CA GLN A 114 -1.21 8.67 25.68
C GLN A 114 -1.92 9.43 24.54
N MET A 115 -1.17 10.04 23.65
CA MET A 115 -1.73 10.70 22.47
C MET A 115 -2.53 9.71 21.58
N VAL A 116 -1.98 8.50 21.35
CA VAL A 116 -2.68 7.46 20.58
C VAL A 116 -4.00 7.06 21.25
N LEU A 117 -3.98 6.86 22.58
CA LEU A 117 -5.20 6.53 23.33
C LEU A 117 -6.25 7.64 23.22
N ALA A 118 -5.84 8.91 23.31
CA ALA A 118 -6.74 10.06 23.17
C ALA A 118 -7.34 10.15 21.76
N GLU A 119 -6.53 9.97 20.69
CA GLU A 119 -7.01 9.95 19.31
C GLU A 119 -7.99 8.80 19.07
N LEU A 120 -7.68 7.59 19.55
CA LEU A 120 -8.58 6.44 19.43
C LEU A 120 -9.91 6.66 20.16
N ALA A 121 -9.90 7.36 21.28
CA ALA A 121 -11.12 7.70 22.03
C ALA A 121 -11.97 8.78 21.31
N ALA A 122 -11.30 9.77 20.70
CA ALA A 122 -11.97 10.86 19.99
C ALA A 122 -12.58 10.40 18.67
N GLY A 123 -11.91 9.52 17.92
CA GLY A 123 -12.32 9.11 16.59
C GLY A 123 -12.29 10.23 15.56
N THR A 124 -13.01 10.05 14.45
CA THR A 124 -13.17 11.01 13.36
C THR A 124 -14.66 11.17 13.00
N ALA A 125 -15.00 12.18 12.20
CA ALA A 125 -16.38 12.36 11.74
C ALA A 125 -16.87 11.21 10.82
N ALA A 126 -15.94 10.43 10.20
CA ALA A 126 -16.28 9.23 9.43
C ALA A 126 -16.38 7.96 10.30
N GLY A 127 -16.12 8.06 11.62
CA GLY A 127 -16.16 6.95 12.56
C GLY A 127 -14.84 6.73 13.30
N PRO A 128 -14.68 5.58 13.97
CA PRO A 128 -13.48 5.30 14.76
C PRO A 128 -12.24 5.11 13.88
N TYR A 129 -11.08 5.38 14.45
CA TYR A 129 -9.81 4.98 13.84
C TYR A 129 -9.76 3.44 13.69
N ARG A 130 -9.20 2.99 12.58
CA ARG A 130 -9.14 1.58 12.19
C ARG A 130 -7.73 0.99 12.23
N GLY A 131 -6.74 1.84 12.56
CA GLY A 131 -5.36 1.40 12.62
C GLY A 131 -4.42 2.42 13.26
N LEU A 132 -3.16 2.03 13.39
CA LEU A 132 -2.04 2.79 13.93
C LEU A 132 -0.92 2.90 12.89
N GLY A 133 -0.20 4.01 12.88
CA GLY A 133 0.92 4.25 11.94
C GLY A 133 0.47 5.16 10.79
N GLU A 134 1.31 5.40 9.82
CA GLU A 134 2.64 4.82 9.63
C GLU A 134 3.59 5.22 10.77
N PHE A 135 4.44 4.30 11.20
CA PHE A 135 5.58 4.59 12.03
C PHE A 135 6.87 4.01 11.44
N HIS A 136 8.01 4.61 11.79
CA HIS A 136 9.33 4.22 11.31
C HIS A 136 10.14 3.59 12.45
N LEU A 137 10.86 2.52 12.13
CA LEU A 137 11.95 2.00 12.95
C LEU A 137 13.17 1.86 12.05
N TYR A 138 14.09 2.83 12.15
CA TYR A 138 15.34 2.84 11.39
C TYR A 138 16.40 1.90 11.95
N ASP A 139 16.23 1.49 13.22
CA ASP A 139 16.96 0.42 13.87
C ASP A 139 15.96 -0.63 14.34
N SER A 140 16.14 -1.86 13.89
CA SER A 140 15.26 -2.99 14.23
C SER A 140 15.19 -3.26 15.74
N ALA A 141 16.23 -2.90 16.52
CA ALA A 141 16.23 -3.05 17.97
C ALA A 141 15.12 -2.24 18.65
N ASN A 142 14.72 -1.12 18.04
CA ASN A 142 13.65 -0.26 18.56
C ASN A 142 12.26 -0.89 18.45
N ALA A 143 12.10 -1.99 17.73
CA ALA A 143 10.87 -2.79 17.75
C ALA A 143 10.58 -3.39 19.14
N ASP A 144 11.60 -3.54 19.98
CA ASP A 144 11.50 -3.99 21.36
C ASP A 144 11.32 -2.82 22.36
N GLY A 145 11.21 -1.59 21.85
CA GLY A 145 10.96 -0.41 22.67
C GLY A 145 9.62 -0.51 23.42
N PRO A 146 9.53 0.00 24.66
CA PRO A 146 8.37 -0.21 25.52
C PRO A 146 7.06 0.28 24.91
N ILE A 147 7.09 1.37 24.14
CA ILE A 147 5.90 1.90 23.48
C ILE A 147 5.57 1.13 22.21
N ALA A 148 6.56 0.69 21.43
CA ALA A 148 6.33 -0.18 20.28
C ALA A 148 5.61 -1.48 20.72
N VAL A 149 6.08 -2.12 21.78
CA VAL A 149 5.43 -3.31 22.37
C VAL A 149 4.00 -3.03 22.83
N LYS A 150 3.78 -1.91 23.58
CA LYS A 150 2.44 -1.52 24.03
C LYS A 150 1.48 -1.31 22.87
N LEU A 151 1.91 -0.60 21.81
CA LEU A 151 1.07 -0.28 20.65
C LEU A 151 0.76 -1.51 19.81
N MET A 152 1.70 -2.44 19.64
CA MET A 152 1.45 -3.71 18.96
C MET A 152 0.39 -4.55 19.69
N ARG A 153 0.49 -4.65 21.03
CA ARG A 153 -0.51 -5.34 21.87
C ARG A 153 -1.87 -4.66 21.82
N LEU A 154 -1.90 -3.33 21.94
CA LEU A 154 -3.12 -2.53 21.80
C LEU A 154 -3.81 -2.75 20.45
N ALA A 155 -3.02 -2.76 19.37
CA ALA A 155 -3.56 -3.02 18.04
C ALA A 155 -4.18 -4.42 17.95
N ARG A 156 -3.51 -5.43 18.48
CA ARG A 156 -4.03 -6.81 18.52
C ARG A 156 -5.32 -6.93 19.33
N GLU A 157 -5.35 -6.34 20.54
CA GLU A 157 -6.50 -6.37 21.45
C GLU A 157 -7.73 -5.68 20.86
N ARG A 158 -7.54 -4.55 20.17
CA ARG A 158 -8.62 -3.75 19.58
C ARG A 158 -8.94 -4.11 18.14
N GLY A 159 -8.26 -5.09 17.55
CA GLY A 159 -8.45 -5.49 16.14
C GLY A 159 -8.03 -4.42 15.12
N LEU A 160 -7.14 -3.50 15.53
CA LEU A 160 -6.62 -2.44 14.66
C LEU A 160 -5.57 -3.01 13.72
N ALA A 161 -5.49 -2.46 12.50
CA ALA A 161 -4.36 -2.70 11.60
C ALA A 161 -3.16 -1.81 12.00
N VAL A 162 -1.95 -2.21 11.60
CA VAL A 162 -0.73 -1.44 11.84
C VAL A 162 -0.05 -1.20 10.50
N LEU A 163 0.34 0.04 10.20
CA LEU A 163 1.18 0.38 9.04
C LEU A 163 2.59 0.71 9.55
N ALA A 164 3.58 -0.08 9.15
CA ALA A 164 4.94 0.00 9.67
C ALA A 164 5.99 0.14 8.56
N HIS A 165 6.78 1.21 8.62
CA HIS A 165 7.91 1.50 7.76
C HIS A 165 9.20 0.99 8.41
N VAL A 166 9.50 -0.27 8.20
CA VAL A 166 10.54 -1.00 8.92
C VAL A 166 11.27 -1.97 8.01
N ASP A 167 12.42 -2.47 8.43
CA ASP A 167 13.12 -3.55 7.77
C ASP A 167 12.51 -4.95 8.07
N ASP A 168 13.08 -5.96 7.48
CA ASP A 168 12.61 -7.34 7.61
C ASP A 168 12.87 -7.96 8.99
N VAL A 169 13.88 -7.49 9.72
CA VAL A 169 14.18 -7.95 11.09
C VAL A 169 13.16 -7.40 12.08
N ALA A 170 12.81 -6.11 11.94
CA ALA A 170 11.79 -5.49 12.80
C ALA A 170 10.41 -6.12 12.60
N ILE A 171 10.07 -6.62 11.41
CA ILE A 171 8.81 -7.37 11.19
C ILE A 171 8.73 -8.59 12.11
N ASP A 172 9.76 -9.43 12.15
CA ASP A 172 9.76 -10.62 13.02
C ASP A 172 9.59 -10.23 14.50
N ARG A 173 10.26 -9.16 14.97
CA ARG A 173 10.15 -8.67 16.35
C ARG A 173 8.76 -8.12 16.65
N LEU A 174 8.23 -7.23 15.84
CA LEU A 174 6.89 -6.65 16.03
C LEU A 174 5.82 -7.74 16.07
N MET A 175 5.88 -8.70 15.14
CA MET A 175 4.91 -9.81 15.08
C MET A 175 5.07 -10.78 16.26
N ALA A 176 6.27 -10.92 16.84
CA ALA A 176 6.49 -11.71 18.06
C ALA A 176 5.83 -11.07 19.30
N HIS A 177 5.77 -9.74 19.39
CA HIS A 177 5.12 -9.05 20.52
C HIS A 177 3.59 -9.18 20.51
N ALA A 178 2.98 -9.33 19.34
CA ALA A 178 1.53 -9.46 19.20
C ALA A 178 1.18 -10.37 17.99
N PRO A 179 1.32 -11.70 18.13
CA PRO A 179 1.01 -12.64 17.05
C PRO A 179 -0.43 -12.49 16.55
N GLY A 180 -0.60 -12.48 15.22
CA GLY A 180 -1.91 -12.32 14.58
C GLY A 180 -2.39 -10.87 14.48
N THR A 181 -1.58 -9.87 14.80
CA THR A 181 -1.85 -8.48 14.43
C THR A 181 -1.86 -8.33 12.92
N LYS A 182 -2.81 -7.58 12.38
CA LYS A 182 -2.88 -7.22 10.96
C LYS A 182 -1.82 -6.14 10.70
N LEU A 183 -0.62 -6.53 10.27
CA LEU A 183 0.47 -5.61 9.98
C LEU A 183 0.62 -5.41 8.49
N ILE A 184 0.61 -4.16 8.05
CA ILE A 184 0.88 -3.71 6.68
C ILE A 184 2.32 -3.22 6.64
N TRP A 185 3.15 -3.90 5.89
CA TRP A 185 4.57 -3.59 5.75
C TRP A 185 4.77 -2.56 4.64
N ALA A 186 4.96 -1.32 5.02
CA ALA A 186 5.17 -0.21 4.09
C ALA A 186 6.36 -0.50 3.15
N HIS A 187 6.17 -0.25 1.87
CA HIS A 187 7.14 -0.52 0.79
C HIS A 187 7.61 -1.99 0.73
N THR A 188 6.97 -2.88 1.47
CA THR A 188 7.41 -4.27 1.66
C THR A 188 8.88 -4.33 2.07
N GLY A 189 9.27 -3.40 2.95
CA GLY A 189 10.58 -3.26 3.59
C GLY A 189 11.44 -2.10 3.10
N ILE A 190 11.92 -1.31 4.05
CA ILE A 190 12.98 -0.32 3.81
C ILE A 190 14.27 -1.05 3.43
N GLY A 191 15.12 -0.38 2.62
CA GLY A 191 16.35 -0.98 2.14
C GLY A 191 16.18 -2.06 1.07
N GLY A 192 14.93 -2.41 0.69
CA GLY A 192 14.67 -3.33 -0.42
C GLY A 192 14.96 -4.79 -0.09
N ALA A 193 14.30 -5.36 0.92
CA ALA A 193 14.42 -6.79 1.25
C ALA A 193 14.28 -7.69 0.00
N PRO A 194 15.14 -8.72 -0.20
CA PRO A 194 15.03 -9.62 -1.34
C PRO A 194 13.65 -10.29 -1.42
N VAL A 195 13.15 -10.53 -2.64
CA VAL A 195 11.81 -11.15 -2.86
C VAL A 195 11.66 -12.49 -2.14
N ALA A 196 12.74 -13.28 -2.06
CA ALA A 196 12.76 -14.54 -1.31
C ALA A 196 12.51 -14.32 0.20
N ARG A 197 13.10 -13.27 0.78
CA ARG A 197 12.89 -12.91 2.20
C ARG A 197 11.47 -12.39 2.44
N VAL A 198 10.95 -11.60 1.52
CA VAL A 198 9.55 -11.15 1.56
C VAL A 198 8.60 -12.36 1.58
N ARG A 199 8.80 -13.33 0.68
CA ARG A 199 8.02 -14.57 0.63
C ARG A 199 8.08 -15.31 1.96
N GLU A 200 9.27 -15.50 2.53
CA GLU A 200 9.48 -16.19 3.80
C GLU A 200 8.67 -15.52 4.93
N LEU A 201 8.75 -14.19 5.06
CA LEU A 201 8.03 -13.44 6.10
C LEU A 201 6.51 -13.52 5.94
N LEU A 202 6.02 -13.39 4.70
CA LEU A 202 4.59 -13.53 4.43
C LEU A 202 4.06 -14.94 4.73
N GLN A 203 4.87 -15.98 4.53
CA GLN A 203 4.52 -17.35 4.88
C GLN A 203 4.58 -17.60 6.39
N ARG A 204 5.59 -17.01 7.08
CA ARG A 204 5.76 -17.13 8.54
C ARG A 204 4.66 -16.41 9.31
N HIS A 205 4.22 -15.25 8.81
CA HIS A 205 3.24 -14.41 9.46
C HIS A 205 1.94 -14.30 8.63
N PRO A 206 0.93 -15.15 8.88
CA PRO A 206 -0.28 -15.22 8.06
C PRO A 206 -1.10 -13.92 8.00
N THR A 207 -0.92 -12.99 8.93
CA THR A 207 -1.61 -11.69 8.98
C THR A 207 -0.75 -10.52 8.50
N LEU A 208 0.49 -10.78 8.06
CA LEU A 208 1.36 -9.77 7.45
C LEU A 208 0.90 -9.48 6.03
N LEU A 209 0.80 -8.22 5.65
CA LEU A 209 0.47 -7.73 4.33
C LEU A 209 1.60 -6.86 3.79
N GLY A 210 1.87 -6.90 2.49
CA GLY A 210 2.85 -6.03 1.82
C GLY A 210 2.17 -4.85 1.15
N GLU A 211 2.66 -3.64 1.38
CA GLU A 211 2.29 -2.45 0.63
C GLU A 211 3.44 -2.10 -0.33
N LEU A 212 3.13 -1.70 -1.56
CA LEU A 212 4.07 -1.72 -2.69
C LEU A 212 4.47 -0.33 -3.22
N SER A 213 4.09 0.78 -2.55
CA SER A 213 4.63 2.09 -2.92
C SER A 213 6.16 2.14 -2.74
N TYR A 214 6.87 2.89 -3.56
CA TYR A 214 8.33 3.01 -3.52
C TYR A 214 9.12 1.68 -3.53
N ARG A 215 8.48 0.56 -3.86
CA ARG A 215 9.17 -0.73 -3.78
C ARG A 215 10.29 -0.84 -4.83
N PRO A 216 11.59 -0.86 -4.43
CA PRO A 216 12.69 -1.05 -5.38
C PRO A 216 12.59 -2.40 -6.09
N GLY A 217 12.85 -2.40 -7.41
CA GLY A 217 12.83 -3.61 -8.21
C GLY A 217 11.43 -4.22 -8.43
N LEU A 218 10.35 -3.49 -8.11
CA LEU A 218 8.98 -3.91 -8.45
C LEU A 218 8.75 -3.87 -9.96
N ILE A 219 9.30 -2.85 -10.62
CA ILE A 219 9.14 -2.60 -12.04
C ILE A 219 10.50 -2.68 -12.73
N GLU A 220 10.55 -3.40 -13.83
CA GLU A 220 11.69 -3.53 -14.73
C GLU A 220 11.23 -3.30 -16.17
N GLY A 221 11.86 -2.37 -16.89
CA GLY A 221 11.48 -2.05 -18.28
C GLY A 221 10.00 -1.64 -18.44
N GLY A 222 9.43 -0.96 -17.44
CA GLY A 222 8.02 -0.52 -17.44
C GLY A 222 7.00 -1.63 -17.16
N ARG A 223 7.43 -2.80 -16.74
CA ARG A 223 6.59 -3.99 -16.47
C ARG A 223 6.85 -4.52 -15.06
N LEU A 224 5.88 -5.22 -14.50
CA LEU A 224 6.05 -5.92 -13.23
C LEU A 224 7.21 -6.94 -13.35
N ALA A 225 8.24 -6.80 -12.51
CA ALA A 225 9.41 -7.65 -12.52
C ALA A 225 9.04 -9.14 -12.34
N PRO A 226 9.70 -10.08 -13.04
CA PRO A 226 9.30 -11.49 -13.04
C PRO A 226 9.21 -12.12 -11.65
N ALA A 227 10.13 -11.78 -10.74
CA ALA A 227 10.13 -12.29 -9.37
C ALA A 227 8.93 -11.78 -8.55
N TRP A 228 8.57 -10.51 -8.71
CA TRP A 228 7.38 -9.92 -8.10
C TRP A 228 6.09 -10.47 -8.70
N ARG A 229 6.05 -10.63 -10.03
CA ARG A 229 4.91 -11.26 -10.69
C ARG A 229 4.65 -12.67 -10.15
N ALA A 230 5.70 -13.49 -10.01
CA ALA A 230 5.59 -14.82 -9.43
C ALA A 230 5.12 -14.79 -7.96
N LEU A 231 5.60 -13.83 -7.16
CA LEU A 231 5.21 -13.69 -5.77
C LEU A 231 3.76 -13.21 -5.62
N CYS A 232 3.35 -12.18 -6.36
CA CYS A 232 1.97 -11.67 -6.38
C CYS A 232 0.97 -12.72 -6.88
N THR A 233 1.38 -13.57 -7.84
CA THR A 233 0.54 -14.66 -8.33
C THR A 233 0.41 -15.79 -7.29
N ALA A 234 1.47 -16.07 -6.53
CA ALA A 234 1.46 -17.12 -5.52
C ALA A 234 0.73 -16.72 -4.21
N LEU A 235 0.73 -15.42 -3.88
CA LEU A 235 0.15 -14.86 -2.64
C LEU A 235 -0.70 -13.61 -2.95
N PRO A 236 -1.74 -13.74 -3.80
CA PRO A 236 -2.47 -12.57 -4.29
C PRO A 236 -3.23 -11.81 -3.21
N GLU A 237 -3.58 -12.46 -2.10
CA GLU A 237 -4.29 -11.88 -0.96
C GLU A 237 -3.39 -11.08 -0.01
N ARG A 238 -2.09 -10.99 -0.31
CA ARG A 238 -1.10 -10.46 0.63
C ARG A 238 -0.55 -9.09 0.27
N PHE A 239 -0.96 -8.51 -0.86
CA PHE A 239 -0.41 -7.23 -1.33
C PHE A 239 -1.48 -6.17 -1.54
N MET A 240 -1.08 -4.91 -1.39
CA MET A 240 -1.86 -3.72 -1.68
C MET A 240 -0.98 -2.67 -2.37
N ILE A 241 -1.60 -1.76 -3.10
CA ILE A 241 -0.92 -0.58 -3.65
C ILE A 241 -0.95 0.58 -2.66
N GLY A 242 -0.08 1.57 -2.84
CA GLY A 242 -0.09 2.82 -2.10
C GLY A 242 0.53 3.97 -2.87
N SER A 243 0.23 5.19 -2.47
CA SER A 243 0.80 6.42 -3.05
C SER A 243 1.98 6.96 -2.25
N ASP A 244 1.95 6.82 -0.94
CA ASP A 244 2.91 7.39 0.00
C ASP A 244 3.17 8.88 -0.25
N THR A 245 2.14 9.70 -0.10
CA THR A 245 2.14 11.14 -0.38
C THR A 245 2.75 11.98 0.75
N TRP A 246 3.93 11.59 1.27
CA TRP A 246 4.57 12.22 2.43
C TRP A 246 5.13 13.62 2.19
N ILE A 247 5.29 14.04 0.91
CA ILE A 247 5.72 15.37 0.49
C ILE A 247 4.85 15.91 -0.65
N ASN A 248 4.86 17.24 -0.85
CA ASN A 248 4.08 17.92 -1.89
C ASN A 248 4.37 17.42 -3.31
N ALA A 249 5.63 17.08 -3.64
CA ALA A 249 5.99 16.54 -4.95
C ALA A 249 5.25 15.22 -5.26
N ARG A 250 4.94 14.40 -4.26
CA ARG A 250 4.16 13.18 -4.44
C ARG A 250 2.70 13.47 -4.74
N TRP A 251 2.13 14.51 -4.11
CA TRP A 251 0.80 14.97 -4.46
C TRP A 251 0.71 15.49 -5.91
N GLN A 252 1.73 16.21 -6.37
CA GLN A 252 1.81 16.65 -7.76
C GLN A 252 1.81 15.49 -8.75
N GLN A 253 2.40 14.35 -8.36
CA GLN A 253 2.53 13.15 -9.18
C GLN A 253 1.44 12.08 -8.88
N TYR A 254 0.47 12.36 -8.01
CA TYR A 254 -0.48 11.36 -7.51
C TYR A 254 -1.17 10.56 -8.63
N GLU A 255 -1.64 11.26 -9.65
CA GLU A 255 -2.31 10.63 -10.78
C GLU A 255 -1.35 9.72 -11.58
N ALA A 256 -0.10 10.16 -11.78
CA ALA A 256 0.91 9.35 -12.45
C ALA A 256 1.30 8.10 -11.64
N LEU A 257 1.36 8.21 -10.31
CA LEU A 257 1.63 7.07 -9.43
C LEU A 257 0.51 6.01 -9.49
N MET A 258 -0.73 6.45 -9.49
CA MET A 258 -1.88 5.54 -9.64
C MET A 258 -1.95 4.96 -11.04
N ASP A 259 -1.52 5.73 -12.04
CA ASP A 259 -1.40 5.29 -13.43
C ASP A 259 -0.35 4.18 -13.59
N GLU A 260 0.82 4.35 -12.99
CA GLU A 260 1.87 3.34 -12.94
C GLU A 260 1.37 2.06 -12.25
N ALA A 261 0.65 2.20 -11.12
CA ALA A 261 0.06 1.05 -10.44
C ALA A 261 -0.91 0.29 -11.35
N ARG A 262 -1.77 0.99 -12.12
CA ARG A 262 -2.67 0.37 -13.10
C ARG A 262 -1.90 -0.37 -14.19
N GLY A 263 -0.76 0.17 -14.63
CA GLY A 263 0.10 -0.47 -15.62
C GLY A 263 0.59 -1.84 -15.17
N TRP A 264 1.28 -1.90 -14.03
CA TRP A 264 1.83 -3.17 -13.56
C TRP A 264 0.78 -4.14 -12.99
N LEU A 265 -0.35 -3.66 -12.44
CA LEU A 265 -1.49 -4.50 -12.09
C LEU A 265 -2.05 -5.21 -13.32
N GLY A 266 -2.04 -4.55 -14.50
CA GLY A 266 -2.44 -5.12 -15.78
C GLY A 266 -1.52 -6.23 -16.30
N ASP A 267 -0.31 -6.38 -15.76
CA ASP A 267 0.59 -7.49 -16.06
C ASP A 267 0.19 -8.80 -15.37
N LEU A 268 -0.69 -8.71 -14.37
CA LEU A 268 -1.22 -9.85 -13.63
C LEU A 268 -2.53 -10.37 -14.27
N PRO A 269 -2.91 -11.62 -14.01
CA PRO A 269 -4.26 -12.08 -14.31
C PRO A 269 -5.31 -11.12 -13.73
N PRO A 270 -6.40 -10.81 -14.45
CA PRO A 270 -7.36 -9.77 -14.03
C PRO A 270 -7.90 -9.92 -12.60
N ALA A 271 -8.18 -11.16 -12.16
CA ALA A 271 -8.64 -11.44 -10.81
C ALA A 271 -7.57 -11.11 -9.74
N ILE A 272 -6.29 -11.31 -10.05
CA ILE A 272 -5.16 -10.99 -9.15
C ILE A 272 -4.94 -9.49 -9.11
N GLY A 273 -4.94 -8.82 -10.28
CA GLY A 273 -4.85 -7.36 -10.37
C GLY A 273 -5.95 -6.68 -9.56
N ARG A 274 -7.20 -7.16 -9.66
CA ARG A 274 -8.32 -6.67 -8.85
C ARG A 274 -8.12 -6.91 -7.35
N ARG A 275 -7.65 -8.09 -6.99
CA ARG A 275 -7.40 -8.43 -5.58
C ARG A 275 -6.38 -7.50 -4.93
N ILE A 276 -5.27 -7.22 -5.61
CA ILE A 276 -4.21 -6.34 -5.12
C ILE A 276 -4.63 -4.86 -5.20
N GLY A 277 -5.28 -4.48 -6.28
CA GLY A 277 -5.71 -3.09 -6.50
C GLY A 277 -6.86 -2.65 -5.60
N TRP A 278 -7.71 -3.59 -5.16
CA TRP A 278 -8.92 -3.24 -4.41
C TRP A 278 -9.30 -4.24 -3.32
N ASP A 279 -9.54 -5.52 -3.66
CA ASP A 279 -10.29 -6.45 -2.79
C ASP A 279 -9.61 -6.70 -1.45
N ASN A 280 -8.26 -6.76 -1.40
CA ASN A 280 -7.51 -7.00 -0.15
C ASN A 280 -7.73 -5.87 0.85
N GLY A 281 -7.64 -4.61 0.41
CA GLY A 281 -7.90 -3.45 1.26
C GLY A 281 -9.36 -3.37 1.69
N ALA A 282 -10.28 -3.58 0.76
CA ALA A 282 -11.70 -3.57 1.03
C ALA A 282 -12.10 -4.65 2.05
N ALA A 283 -11.63 -5.88 1.89
CA ALA A 283 -11.88 -6.97 2.81
C ALA A 283 -11.28 -6.74 4.21
N LEU A 284 -10.05 -6.18 4.27
CA LEU A 284 -9.38 -5.88 5.53
C LEU A 284 -10.21 -4.96 6.44
N PHE A 285 -10.95 -4.02 5.83
CA PHE A 285 -11.72 -3.01 6.55
C PHE A 285 -13.24 -3.16 6.41
N GLY A 286 -13.73 -4.21 5.74
CA GLY A 286 -15.16 -4.47 5.57
C GLY A 286 -15.85 -3.39 4.74
N LEU A 287 -15.18 -2.88 3.69
CA LEU A 287 -15.78 -1.93 2.77
C LEU A 287 -16.72 -2.64 1.78
N PRO A 288 -17.77 -1.96 1.29
CA PRO A 288 -18.69 -2.55 0.33
C PRO A 288 -18.01 -2.90 -0.99
N GLU A 289 -18.49 -3.94 -1.63
CA GLU A 289 -18.04 -4.30 -2.97
C GLU A 289 -18.29 -3.15 -3.95
N GLN A 290 -17.29 -2.85 -4.77
CA GLN A 290 -17.42 -1.90 -5.87
C GLN A 290 -17.77 -2.67 -7.15
N ALA A 291 -18.86 -2.29 -7.80
CA ALA A 291 -19.24 -2.87 -9.08
C ALA A 291 -18.14 -2.64 -10.13
N GLN A 292 -17.86 -3.65 -10.94
CA GLN A 292 -17.11 -3.46 -12.18
C GLN A 292 -17.97 -2.63 -13.13
N LYS A 293 -17.42 -1.51 -13.60
CA LYS A 293 -18.04 -0.76 -14.70
C LYS A 293 -17.72 -1.40 -16.02
#